data_4119b9f0b29e626cab7a2e693179bf38
#
_entry.id   4119b9f0b29e626cab7a2e693179bf38
#
_cell.length_a   1.000
_cell.length_b   1.000
_cell.length_c   1.000
_cell.angle_alpha   90.00
_cell.angle_beta   90.00
_cell.angle_gamma   90.00
#
_symmetry.space_group_name_H-M   'P 1'
#
loop_
_entity.id
_entity.type
_entity.pdbx_description
1 polymer ?
#
loop_
_entity_poly.entity_id
_entity_poly.type
_entity_poly.pdbx_seq_one_letter_code
_entity_poly.pdbx_strand_id
1 'polypeptide(L)'
;AILTRSLQPEYRHDSILKAFGILNQKGIDFSLTIVGDGNRLQFLKDLAKELQIENKVIFTGRIPNTELPKLLQQSNIYISMPTTEGVSASLFEAMACNCYPIVSDIPGNQSWITHRENGQLIEVDNIEMLANELIWSFENAELRSETIIRNRKFVEENANYDINMRVIADRYHKLINSRK
;
A
#
# COMPACT_ATOMS: atom_id res chain seq x y z
N ALA A 1 -8.15 -3.78 5.51
CA ALA A 1 -6.93 -3.16 4.97
C ALA A 1 -5.80 -4.19 4.89
N ILE A 2 -4.79 -3.91 4.05
CA ILE A 2 -3.65 -4.81 3.85
C ILE A 2 -2.33 -4.04 3.73
N LEU A 3 -1.25 -4.63 4.26
CA LEU A 3 0.15 -4.23 4.11
C LEU A 3 0.93 -5.39 3.49
N THR A 4 1.88 -5.11 2.58
CA THR A 4 2.63 -6.16 1.85
C THR A 4 4.14 -5.90 1.84
N ARG A 5 4.69 -5.35 2.91
CA ARG A 5 6.12 -4.99 3.02
C ARG A 5 6.80 -5.84 4.09
N SER A 6 8.11 -6.05 3.94
CA SER A 6 8.93 -6.70 4.97
C SER A 6 8.84 -5.96 6.30
N LEU A 7 8.88 -6.70 7.42
CA LEU A 7 8.69 -6.13 8.76
C LEU A 7 10.00 -5.51 9.27
N GLN A 8 10.40 -4.41 8.61
CA GLN A 8 11.60 -3.63 8.89
C GLN A 8 11.23 -2.22 9.36
N PRO A 9 12.09 -1.53 10.12
CA PRO A 9 11.80 -0.21 10.69
C PRO A 9 11.42 0.87 9.66
N GLU A 10 12.04 0.85 8.49
CA GLU A 10 11.83 1.83 7.42
C GLU A 10 10.40 1.83 6.85
N TYR A 11 9.61 0.76 7.05
CA TYR A 11 8.23 0.65 6.57
C TYR A 11 7.17 1.08 7.59
N ARG A 12 7.58 1.50 8.79
CA ARG A 12 6.72 2.15 9.79
C ARG A 12 5.43 1.39 10.13
N HIS A 13 5.50 0.07 10.21
CA HIS A 13 4.35 -0.76 10.58
C HIS A 13 3.80 -0.42 11.98
N ASP A 14 4.66 0.04 12.88
CA ASP A 14 4.27 0.51 14.21
C ASP A 14 3.40 1.77 14.16
N SER A 15 3.72 2.74 13.30
CA SER A 15 2.88 3.93 13.08
C SER A 15 1.51 3.53 12.52
N ILE A 16 1.48 2.54 11.62
CA ILE A 16 0.22 2.01 11.08
C ILE A 16 -0.60 1.34 12.18
N LEU A 17 -0.02 0.45 12.99
CA LEU A 17 -0.73 -0.19 14.11
C LEU A 17 -1.28 0.83 15.11
N LYS A 18 -0.52 1.89 15.43
CA LYS A 18 -0.98 2.98 16.31
C LYS A 18 -2.18 3.71 15.72
N ALA A 19 -2.18 4.00 14.42
CA ALA A 19 -3.34 4.60 13.74
C ALA A 19 -4.59 3.69 13.85
N PHE A 20 -4.44 2.36 13.65
CA PHE A 20 -5.54 1.41 13.87
C PHE A 20 -5.95 1.30 15.35
N GLY A 21 -5.04 1.51 16.30
CA GLY A 21 -5.35 1.67 17.71
C GLY A 21 -6.29 2.85 17.97
N ILE A 22 -6.07 3.99 17.31
CA ILE A 22 -6.99 5.15 17.38
C ILE A 22 -8.36 4.80 16.80
N LEU A 23 -8.44 4.09 15.67
CA LEU A 23 -9.71 3.63 15.11
C LEU A 23 -10.48 2.73 16.10
N ASN A 24 -9.75 1.81 16.76
CA ASN A 24 -10.35 0.92 17.78
C ASN A 24 -10.92 1.69 18.96
N GLN A 25 -10.19 2.68 19.48
CA GLN A 25 -10.66 3.55 20.56
C GLN A 25 -11.90 4.36 20.18
N LYS A 26 -12.04 4.71 18.90
CA LYS A 26 -13.23 5.39 18.35
C LYS A 26 -14.38 4.42 18.03
N GLY A 27 -14.24 3.12 18.29
CA GLY A 27 -15.25 2.11 18.05
C GLY A 27 -15.47 1.77 16.57
N ILE A 28 -14.52 2.11 15.70
CA ILE A 28 -14.58 1.81 14.26
C ILE A 28 -14.18 0.36 14.04
N ASP A 29 -15.00 -0.39 13.31
CA ASP A 29 -14.70 -1.77 12.99
C ASP A 29 -13.77 -1.88 11.76
N PHE A 30 -12.80 -2.78 11.84
CA PHE A 30 -11.82 -3.03 10.79
C PHE A 30 -11.22 -4.44 10.88
N SER A 31 -10.59 -4.84 9.79
CA SER A 31 -9.61 -5.93 9.76
C SER A 31 -8.33 -5.46 9.08
N LEU A 32 -7.17 -5.88 9.59
CA LEU A 32 -5.86 -5.53 9.07
C LEU A 32 -5.05 -6.80 8.80
N THR A 33 -4.65 -7.01 7.55
CA THR A 33 -3.77 -8.11 7.16
C THR A 33 -2.36 -7.58 6.91
N ILE A 34 -1.38 -8.15 7.58
CA ILE A 34 0.04 -7.81 7.45
C ILE A 34 0.75 -8.99 6.81
N VAL A 35 1.10 -8.82 5.54
CA VAL A 35 1.81 -9.81 4.73
C VAL A 35 3.29 -9.47 4.71
N GLY A 36 4.13 -10.40 5.15
CA GLY A 36 5.57 -10.23 5.20
C GLY A 36 6.17 -10.80 6.46
N ASP A 37 7.49 -10.82 6.47
CA ASP A 37 8.30 -11.30 7.58
C ASP A 37 9.45 -10.32 7.84
N GLY A 38 10.04 -10.37 9.03
CA GLY A 38 11.16 -9.52 9.40
C GLY A 38 11.43 -9.51 10.91
N ASN A 39 12.50 -8.84 11.28
CA ASN A 39 13.01 -8.82 12.65
C ASN A 39 12.08 -8.12 13.65
N ARG A 40 11.09 -7.36 13.17
CA ARG A 40 10.10 -6.66 14.01
C ARG A 40 8.82 -7.44 14.27
N LEU A 41 8.66 -8.66 13.78
CA LEU A 41 7.41 -9.42 13.91
C LEU A 41 6.92 -9.52 15.36
N GLN A 42 7.81 -9.90 16.29
CA GLN A 42 7.43 -10.05 17.70
C GLN A 42 7.04 -8.70 18.32
N PHE A 43 7.83 -7.66 18.09
CA PHE A 43 7.52 -6.30 18.53
C PHE A 43 6.16 -5.82 18.04
N LEU A 44 5.83 -6.04 16.76
CA LEU A 44 4.54 -5.61 16.18
C LEU A 44 3.36 -6.40 16.76
N LYS A 45 3.54 -7.70 17.05
CA LYS A 45 2.52 -8.51 17.74
C LYS A 45 2.27 -8.01 19.16
N ASP A 46 3.32 -7.66 19.89
CA ASP A 46 3.20 -7.15 21.26
C ASP A 46 2.54 -5.76 21.27
N LEU A 47 2.90 -4.90 20.30
CA LEU A 47 2.23 -3.61 20.12
C LEU A 47 0.75 -3.77 19.77
N ALA A 48 0.37 -4.73 18.93
CA ALA A 48 -1.04 -4.98 18.63
C ALA A 48 -1.85 -5.38 19.88
N LYS A 49 -1.25 -6.15 20.81
CA LYS A 49 -1.86 -6.48 22.10
C LYS A 49 -1.99 -5.25 23.01
N GLU A 50 -0.92 -4.44 23.11
CA GLU A 50 -0.93 -3.19 23.89
C GLU A 50 -2.06 -2.26 23.41
N LEU A 51 -2.26 -2.16 22.10
CA LEU A 51 -3.32 -1.37 21.47
C LEU A 51 -4.71 -2.04 21.50
N GLN A 52 -4.82 -3.27 22.03
CA GLN A 52 -6.06 -4.05 22.09
C GLN A 52 -6.70 -4.32 20.72
N ILE A 53 -5.86 -4.56 19.70
CA ILE A 53 -6.26 -4.84 18.32
C ILE A 53 -5.78 -6.19 17.80
N GLU A 54 -5.18 -7.02 18.63
CA GLU A 54 -4.61 -8.31 18.23
C GLU A 54 -5.61 -9.25 17.53
N ASN A 55 -6.89 -9.19 17.94
CA ASN A 55 -7.96 -9.99 17.34
C ASN A 55 -8.45 -9.46 15.98
N LYS A 56 -8.03 -8.24 15.59
CA LYS A 56 -8.37 -7.57 14.32
C LYS A 56 -7.19 -7.53 13.35
N VAL A 57 -6.01 -8.02 13.76
CA VAL A 57 -4.77 -7.99 12.98
C VAL A 57 -4.29 -9.41 12.67
N ILE A 58 -4.13 -9.71 11.40
CA ILE A 58 -3.63 -11.00 10.92
C ILE A 58 -2.20 -10.82 10.40
N PHE A 59 -1.26 -11.50 11.03
CA PHE A 59 0.13 -11.60 10.55
C PHE A 59 0.28 -12.91 9.77
N THR A 60 0.35 -12.84 8.44
CA THR A 60 0.43 -14.03 7.58
C THR A 60 1.83 -14.63 7.50
N GLY A 61 2.86 -13.87 7.88
CA GLY A 61 4.23 -14.19 7.51
C GLY A 61 4.46 -14.02 6.00
N ARG A 62 5.51 -14.66 5.50
CA ARG A 62 5.84 -14.67 4.08
C ARG A 62 4.90 -15.63 3.34
N ILE A 63 4.29 -15.15 2.27
CA ILE A 63 3.44 -15.95 1.39
C ILE A 63 4.04 -16.03 -0.03
N PRO A 64 3.68 -17.05 -0.82
CA PRO A 64 4.03 -17.10 -2.25
C PRO A 64 3.41 -15.91 -3.02
N ASN A 65 4.16 -15.37 -3.98
CA ASN A 65 3.67 -14.26 -4.82
C ASN A 65 2.39 -14.62 -5.59
N THR A 66 2.15 -15.88 -5.85
CA THR A 66 0.93 -16.38 -6.52
C THR A 66 -0.33 -16.26 -5.66
N GLU A 67 -0.19 -16.16 -4.34
CA GLU A 67 -1.30 -16.01 -3.39
C GLU A 67 -1.61 -14.53 -3.07
N LEU A 68 -0.62 -13.65 -3.25
CA LEU A 68 -0.74 -12.24 -2.91
C LEU A 68 -1.91 -11.53 -3.63
N PRO A 69 -2.16 -11.74 -4.95
CA PRO A 69 -3.29 -11.10 -5.63
C PRO A 69 -4.64 -11.44 -5.00
N LYS A 70 -4.83 -12.66 -4.50
CA LYS A 70 -6.06 -13.06 -3.84
C LYS A 70 -6.31 -12.29 -2.54
N LEU A 71 -5.27 -12.07 -1.73
CA LEU A 71 -5.38 -11.28 -0.49
C LEU A 71 -5.61 -9.80 -0.78
N LEU A 72 -4.94 -9.25 -1.80
CA LEU A 72 -5.16 -7.88 -2.25
C LEU A 72 -6.61 -7.69 -2.72
N GLN A 73 -7.14 -8.59 -3.56
CA GLN A 73 -8.53 -8.53 -4.05
C GLN A 73 -9.59 -8.64 -2.94
N GLN A 74 -9.26 -9.24 -1.81
CA GLN A 74 -10.12 -9.31 -0.62
C GLN A 74 -10.01 -8.07 0.27
N SER A 75 -9.13 -7.15 -0.07
CA SER A 75 -8.84 -5.95 0.71
C SER A 75 -9.34 -4.69 0.01
N ASN A 76 -9.91 -3.76 0.79
CA ASN A 76 -10.39 -2.49 0.24
C ASN A 76 -9.29 -1.42 0.17
N ILE A 77 -8.37 -1.43 1.13
CA ILE A 77 -7.36 -0.39 1.33
C ILE A 77 -5.98 -1.05 1.42
N TYR A 78 -5.05 -0.54 0.64
CA TYR A 78 -3.63 -0.84 0.74
C TYR A 78 -2.91 0.27 1.47
N ILE A 79 -2.06 -0.07 2.44
CA ILE A 79 -1.30 0.91 3.22
C ILE A 79 0.19 0.62 3.11
N SER A 80 0.99 1.65 2.86
CA SER A 80 2.44 1.55 2.86
C SER A 80 3.06 2.88 3.31
N MET A 81 3.82 2.86 4.40
CA MET A 81 4.37 4.06 5.04
C MET A 81 5.91 4.07 5.08
N PRO A 82 6.61 3.79 3.95
CA PRO A 82 8.06 3.87 3.94
C PRO A 82 8.55 5.30 4.21
N THR A 83 9.72 5.42 4.83
CA THR A 83 10.39 6.71 5.02
C THR A 83 11.08 7.20 3.75
N THR A 84 11.43 6.27 2.87
CA THR A 84 12.01 6.54 1.55
C THR A 84 11.72 5.37 0.63
N GLU A 85 11.42 5.66 -0.60
CA GLU A 85 11.22 4.67 -1.67
C GLU A 85 11.36 5.35 -3.03
N GLY A 86 11.81 4.59 -4.04
CA GLY A 86 11.74 5.02 -5.43
C GLY A 86 10.34 4.74 -6.01
N VAL A 87 10.22 3.76 -6.90
CA VAL A 87 8.93 3.31 -7.44
C VAL A 87 8.50 2.03 -6.72
N SER A 88 7.34 2.06 -6.08
CA SER A 88 6.81 0.90 -5.36
C SER A 88 6.04 -0.04 -6.27
N ALA A 89 6.61 -1.20 -6.60
CA ALA A 89 5.88 -2.25 -7.31
C ALA A 89 4.62 -2.69 -6.55
N SER A 90 4.70 -2.79 -5.22
CA SER A 90 3.57 -3.18 -4.36
C SER A 90 2.40 -2.19 -4.41
N LEU A 91 2.66 -0.90 -4.66
CA LEU A 91 1.61 0.09 -4.88
C LEU A 91 0.82 -0.23 -6.15
N PHE A 92 1.51 -0.51 -7.26
CA PHE A 92 0.86 -0.86 -8.52
C PHE A 92 0.15 -2.21 -8.45
N GLU A 93 0.72 -3.21 -7.77
CA GLU A 93 0.07 -4.49 -7.51
C GLU A 93 -1.25 -4.30 -6.75
N ALA A 94 -1.25 -3.46 -5.73
CA ALA A 94 -2.45 -3.15 -4.95
C ALA A 94 -3.50 -2.41 -5.78
N MET A 95 -3.10 -1.39 -6.56
CA MET A 95 -4.01 -0.66 -7.46
C MET A 95 -4.58 -1.58 -8.54
N ALA A 96 -3.78 -2.48 -9.12
CA ALA A 96 -4.23 -3.49 -10.09
C ALA A 96 -5.26 -4.46 -9.49
N CYS A 97 -5.16 -4.72 -8.18
CA CYS A 97 -6.09 -5.58 -7.43
C CYS A 97 -7.27 -4.83 -6.81
N ASN A 98 -7.54 -3.59 -7.21
CA ASN A 98 -8.62 -2.74 -6.73
C ASN A 98 -8.51 -2.35 -5.24
N CYS A 99 -7.30 -2.21 -4.70
CA CYS A 99 -7.09 -1.59 -3.41
C CYS A 99 -6.97 -0.06 -3.56
N TYR A 100 -7.62 0.68 -2.67
CA TYR A 100 -7.43 2.12 -2.56
C TYR A 100 -6.12 2.39 -1.80
N PRO A 101 -5.15 3.13 -2.38
CA PRO A 101 -3.86 3.33 -1.76
C PRO A 101 -3.87 4.47 -0.73
N ILE A 102 -3.30 4.21 0.44
CA ILE A 102 -2.91 5.19 1.45
C ILE A 102 -1.41 5.01 1.68
N VAL A 103 -0.61 5.98 1.29
CA VAL A 103 0.84 5.84 1.27
C VAL A 103 1.54 7.07 1.85
N SER A 104 2.79 6.93 2.28
CA SER A 104 3.58 8.07 2.77
C SER A 104 3.78 9.14 1.71
N ASP A 105 3.78 10.40 2.15
CA ASP A 105 4.04 11.59 1.33
C ASP A 105 5.55 11.76 1.10
N ILE A 106 6.07 11.02 0.15
CA ILE A 106 7.47 11.01 -0.28
C ILE A 106 7.56 11.14 -1.81
N PRO A 107 8.68 11.63 -2.36
CA PRO A 107 8.81 11.88 -3.81
C PRO A 107 8.45 10.69 -4.69
N GLY A 108 8.81 9.46 -4.27
CA GLY A 108 8.48 8.23 -4.99
C GLY A 108 6.97 7.98 -5.13
N ASN A 109 6.18 8.33 -4.12
CA ASN A 109 4.72 8.18 -4.13
C ASN A 109 4.02 9.37 -4.77
N GLN A 110 4.52 10.61 -4.56
CA GLN A 110 3.97 11.85 -5.15
C GLN A 110 3.96 11.80 -6.69
N SER A 111 4.84 11.03 -7.31
CA SER A 111 4.87 10.84 -8.77
C SER A 111 3.66 10.07 -9.30
N TRP A 112 2.91 9.38 -8.45
CA TRP A 112 1.84 8.46 -8.83
C TRP A 112 0.53 8.71 -8.13
N ILE A 113 0.58 9.30 -6.94
CA ILE A 113 -0.59 9.55 -6.10
C ILE A 113 -0.78 11.06 -5.93
N THR A 114 -1.99 11.51 -6.24
CA THR A 114 -2.51 12.83 -5.90
C THR A 114 -3.49 12.66 -4.74
N HIS A 115 -3.21 13.36 -3.64
CA HIS A 115 -3.98 13.24 -2.39
C HIS A 115 -5.47 13.46 -2.62
N ARG A 116 -6.30 12.50 -2.17
CA ARG A 116 -7.77 12.44 -2.29
C ARG A 116 -8.32 12.40 -3.72
N GLU A 117 -7.46 12.33 -4.74
CA GLU A 117 -7.89 12.16 -6.13
C GLU A 117 -7.80 10.70 -6.58
N ASN A 118 -6.64 10.06 -6.39
CA ASN A 118 -6.44 8.66 -6.75
C ASN A 118 -5.83 7.82 -5.61
N GLY A 119 -5.68 8.40 -4.42
CA GLY A 119 -5.16 7.80 -3.20
C GLY A 119 -4.96 8.86 -2.14
N GLN A 120 -4.28 8.51 -1.07
CA GLN A 120 -3.95 9.45 0.00
C GLN A 120 -2.45 9.48 0.26
N LEU A 121 -1.91 10.68 0.43
CA LEU A 121 -0.55 10.95 0.83
C LEU A 121 -0.55 11.37 2.30
N ILE A 122 0.22 10.67 3.12
CA ILE A 122 0.30 10.88 4.57
C ILE A 122 1.73 11.29 4.92
N GLU A 123 1.87 12.36 5.63
CA GLU A 123 3.17 12.78 6.18
C GLU A 123 3.78 11.64 7.00
N VAL A 124 5.08 11.39 6.79
CA VAL A 124 5.79 10.29 7.47
C VAL A 124 5.69 10.48 8.98
N ASP A 125 5.38 9.39 9.69
CA ASP A 125 5.18 9.34 11.14
C ASP A 125 4.00 10.18 11.69
N ASN A 126 3.15 10.76 10.84
CA ASN A 126 1.94 11.45 11.28
C ASN A 126 0.79 10.45 11.50
N ILE A 127 0.78 9.85 12.70
CA ILE A 127 -0.17 8.80 13.09
C ILE A 127 -1.61 9.31 13.10
N GLU A 128 -1.83 10.54 13.59
CA GLU A 128 -3.15 11.16 13.65
C GLU A 128 -3.71 11.42 12.24
N MET A 129 -2.88 11.94 11.34
CA MET A 129 -3.27 12.12 9.94
C MET A 129 -3.64 10.77 9.31
N LEU A 130 -2.83 9.73 9.51
CA LEU A 130 -3.12 8.41 8.99
C LEU A 130 -4.46 7.87 9.52
N ALA A 131 -4.72 8.00 10.82
CA ALA A 131 -5.98 7.58 11.41
C ALA A 131 -7.18 8.35 10.82
N ASN A 132 -7.08 9.66 10.68
CA ASN A 132 -8.14 10.49 10.11
C ASN A 132 -8.39 10.16 8.63
N GLU A 133 -7.35 9.92 7.83
CA GLU A 133 -7.50 9.57 6.43
C GLU A 133 -8.02 8.12 6.23
N LEU A 134 -7.73 7.21 7.15
CA LEU A 134 -8.38 5.90 7.19
C LEU A 134 -9.89 6.04 7.46
N ILE A 135 -10.28 6.85 8.44
CA ILE A 135 -11.69 7.12 8.77
C ILE A 135 -12.38 7.73 7.55
N TRP A 136 -11.78 8.79 6.98
CA TRP A 136 -12.30 9.41 5.77
C TRP A 136 -12.51 8.39 4.64
N SER A 137 -11.57 7.46 4.44
CA SER A 137 -11.68 6.42 3.42
C SER A 137 -12.84 5.46 3.68
N PHE A 138 -13.14 5.14 4.93
CA PHE A 138 -14.29 4.29 5.27
C PHE A 138 -15.61 5.00 5.05
N GLU A 139 -15.69 6.28 5.39
CA GLU A 139 -16.89 7.10 5.22
C GLU A 139 -17.19 7.42 3.74
N ASN A 140 -16.16 7.48 2.90
CA ASN A 140 -16.27 7.79 1.46
C ASN A 140 -16.15 6.55 0.56
N ALA A 141 -16.86 5.47 0.91
CA ALA A 141 -16.76 4.19 0.20
C ALA A 141 -17.15 4.26 -1.28
N GLU A 142 -18.11 5.12 -1.64
CA GLU A 142 -18.59 5.31 -3.00
C GLU A 142 -17.50 5.96 -3.88
N LEU A 143 -16.93 7.09 -3.42
CA LEU A 143 -15.83 7.77 -4.10
C LEU A 143 -14.60 6.85 -4.24
N ARG A 144 -14.30 6.07 -3.19
CA ARG A 144 -13.22 5.08 -3.23
C ARG A 144 -13.49 4.02 -4.31
N SER A 145 -14.72 3.54 -4.44
CA SER A 145 -15.11 2.54 -5.43
C SER A 145 -14.95 3.03 -6.87
N GLU A 146 -15.26 4.28 -7.14
CA GLU A 146 -15.00 4.90 -8.44
C GLU A 146 -13.50 5.07 -8.71
N THR A 147 -12.77 5.48 -7.68
CA THR A 147 -11.33 5.73 -7.77
C THR A 147 -10.53 4.46 -8.08
N ILE A 148 -10.84 3.33 -7.44
CA ILE A 148 -10.11 2.07 -7.68
C ILE A 148 -10.26 1.57 -9.12
N ILE A 149 -11.40 1.82 -9.78
CA ILE A 149 -11.60 1.47 -11.18
C ILE A 149 -10.67 2.30 -12.08
N ARG A 150 -10.58 3.61 -11.83
CA ARG A 150 -9.66 4.51 -12.56
C ARG A 150 -8.19 4.13 -12.32
N ASN A 151 -7.84 3.82 -11.07
CA ASN A 151 -6.51 3.42 -10.69
C ASN A 151 -6.07 2.12 -11.39
N ARG A 152 -6.94 1.13 -11.42
CA ARG A 152 -6.65 -0.12 -12.12
C ARG A 152 -6.40 0.11 -13.60
N LYS A 153 -7.26 0.88 -14.27
CA LYS A 153 -7.06 1.23 -15.68
C LYS A 153 -5.73 1.95 -15.90
N PHE A 154 -5.40 2.91 -15.04
CA PHE A 154 -4.13 3.62 -15.08
C PHE A 154 -2.93 2.67 -15.00
N VAL A 155 -2.95 1.69 -14.09
CA VAL A 155 -1.88 0.70 -13.94
C VAL A 155 -1.79 -0.22 -15.17
N GLU A 156 -2.92 -0.68 -15.70
CA GLU A 156 -2.97 -1.50 -16.92
C GLU A 156 -2.34 -0.78 -18.12
N GLU A 157 -2.53 0.53 -18.24
CA GLU A 157 -2.00 1.35 -19.34
C GLU A 157 -0.54 1.77 -19.14
N ASN A 158 -0.10 2.06 -17.90
CA ASN A 158 1.17 2.73 -17.64
C ASN A 158 2.22 1.86 -16.92
N ALA A 159 1.80 0.82 -16.19
CA ALA A 159 2.69 -0.04 -15.42
C ALA A 159 2.69 -1.51 -15.88
N ASN A 160 2.12 -1.79 -17.06
CA ASN A 160 2.14 -3.13 -17.63
C ASN A 160 3.57 -3.53 -18.02
N TYR A 161 4.05 -4.63 -17.41
CA TYR A 161 5.41 -5.12 -17.61
C TYR A 161 5.73 -5.43 -19.09
N ASP A 162 4.85 -6.17 -19.78
CA ASP A 162 5.10 -6.61 -21.15
C ASP A 162 5.15 -5.43 -22.13
N ILE A 163 4.26 -4.45 -21.94
CA ILE A 163 4.23 -3.22 -22.76
C ILE A 163 5.50 -2.42 -22.52
N ASN A 164 5.86 -2.17 -21.27
CA ASN A 164 7.01 -1.36 -20.90
C ASN A 164 8.33 -2.02 -21.33
N MET A 165 8.46 -3.34 -21.21
CA MET A 165 9.65 -4.07 -21.64
C MET A 165 9.82 -4.04 -23.16
N ARG A 166 8.75 -4.08 -23.95
CA ARG A 166 8.82 -3.88 -25.42
C ARG A 166 9.32 -2.49 -25.76
N VAL A 167 8.80 -1.45 -25.12
CA VAL A 167 9.27 -0.06 -25.35
C VAL A 167 10.76 0.09 -25.01
N ILE A 168 11.21 -0.54 -23.92
CA ILE A 168 12.63 -0.53 -23.53
C ILE A 168 13.48 -1.25 -24.58
N ALA A 169 13.08 -2.45 -24.98
CA ALA A 169 13.78 -3.23 -26.00
C ALA A 169 13.92 -2.46 -27.33
N ASP A 170 12.83 -1.85 -27.80
CA ASP A 170 12.83 -1.04 -29.02
C ASP A 170 13.79 0.16 -28.94
N ARG A 171 13.86 0.81 -27.77
CA ARG A 171 14.82 1.91 -27.55
C ARG A 171 16.26 1.42 -27.60
N TYR A 172 16.57 0.27 -26.99
CA TYR A 172 17.90 -0.33 -27.09
C TYR A 172 18.27 -0.68 -28.52
N HIS A 173 17.37 -1.29 -29.29
CA HIS A 173 17.60 -1.60 -30.72
C HIS A 173 17.88 -0.34 -31.54
N LYS A 174 17.13 0.74 -31.33
CA LYS A 174 17.39 2.03 -32.02
C LYS A 174 18.76 2.58 -31.66
N LEU A 175 19.19 2.56 -30.40
CA LEU A 175 20.49 3.03 -29.96
C LEU A 175 21.66 2.23 -30.57
N ILE A 176 21.52 0.90 -30.66
CA ILE A 176 22.53 0.04 -31.26
C ILE A 176 22.66 0.34 -32.78
N ASN A 177 21.55 0.51 -33.48
CA ASN A 177 21.52 0.76 -34.91
C ASN A 177 21.98 2.17 -35.29
N SER A 178 21.82 3.16 -34.39
CA SER A 178 22.30 4.53 -34.62
C SER A 178 23.81 4.72 -34.45
N ARG A 179 24.54 3.71 -33.94
CA ARG A 179 25.99 3.70 -33.78
C ARG A 179 26.74 2.98 -34.89
N LYS A 180 26.01 2.47 -35.89
CA LYS A 180 26.53 1.94 -37.14
C LYS A 180 26.46 3.00 -38.25
#